data_69c319f348de29cf4c8348b2344c8112
#
_entry.id   69c319f348de29cf4c8348b2344c8112
#
_cell.length_a   1.000
_cell.length_b   1.000
_cell.length_c   1.000
_cell.angle_alpha   90.00
_cell.angle_beta   90.00
_cell.angle_gamma   90.00
#
_symmetry.space_group_name_H-M   'P 1'
#
loop_
_entity.id
_entity.type
_entity.pdbx_description
1 polymer ?
#
loop_
_entity_poly.entity_id
_entity_poly.type
_entity_poly.pdbx_seq_one_letter_code
_entity_poly.pdbx_strand_id
1 'polypeptide(L)'
;MGNNWHLDNGEHSDLEEDLSLAEIIAKLATEARLEVQADIPRFLAARNITSLFHFTSIKNLESIVTHGFLGRESLKAHGLDFTPSDQIRNEPILDGLCFSLSRPNHYMAARKIVSGHEMVLLELQGLDGLLTNYNFIASPGNFGSPTLKRKIESWPEEFIGGQGLMNLFKSSETRKKYSIPDFEPTDLQAEIIVVEHIPWSYVKKVYFPNSTEYSVEEEVRKIVRKLPTGVVLQSQVRDVFPDINWKDKAVVTEYNERRWNESWTD
;
A
#
# COMPACT_ATOMS: atom_id res chain seq x y z
N MET A 1 -33.00 -59.95 27.19
CA MET A 1 -33.05 -59.45 25.79
C MET A 1 -32.76 -57.95 25.86
N GLY A 2 -31.52 -57.57 25.70
CA GLY A 2 -31.10 -56.19 25.78
C GLY A 2 -30.51 -55.79 24.44
N ASN A 3 -31.13 -54.84 23.74
CA ASN A 3 -30.65 -54.27 22.49
C ASN A 3 -29.71 -53.11 22.80
N ASN A 4 -28.41 -53.34 22.59
CA ASN A 4 -27.41 -52.29 22.52
C ASN A 4 -27.47 -51.63 21.13
N TRP A 5 -27.90 -50.37 21.10
CA TRP A 5 -27.69 -49.47 19.96
C TRP A 5 -26.37 -48.73 20.17
N HIS A 6 -25.34 -49.15 19.45
CA HIS A 6 -24.14 -48.32 19.29
C HIS A 6 -24.50 -47.18 18.31
N LEU A 7 -24.55 -45.98 18.81
CA LEU A 7 -24.50 -44.76 18.00
C LEU A 7 -23.04 -44.55 17.59
N ASP A 8 -22.80 -44.77 16.32
CA ASP A 8 -21.56 -44.45 15.66
C ASP A 8 -21.48 -42.91 15.53
N ASN A 9 -20.74 -42.26 16.46
CA ASN A 9 -20.42 -40.86 16.38
C ASN A 9 -19.32 -40.72 15.34
N GLY A 10 -19.74 -40.60 14.06
CA GLY A 10 -18.85 -40.16 12.99
C GLY A 10 -18.34 -38.74 13.32
N GLU A 11 -17.16 -38.66 13.89
CA GLU A 11 -16.37 -37.45 13.95
C GLU A 11 -15.99 -37.06 12.53
N HIS A 12 -16.84 -36.26 11.88
CA HIS A 12 -16.39 -35.39 10.80
C HIS A 12 -15.57 -34.27 11.46
N SER A 13 -14.30 -34.54 11.70
CA SER A 13 -13.31 -33.48 11.90
C SER A 13 -13.01 -32.92 10.49
N ASP A 14 -13.84 -32.02 10.02
CA ASP A 14 -13.44 -31.07 9.00
C ASP A 14 -12.36 -30.19 9.66
N LEU A 15 -11.11 -30.59 9.49
CA LEU A 15 -9.95 -29.74 9.70
C LEU A 15 -10.09 -28.59 8.70
N GLU A 16 -10.85 -27.55 9.05
CA GLU A 16 -10.63 -26.24 8.45
C GLU A 16 -9.19 -25.90 8.80
N GLU A 17 -8.29 -26.04 7.81
CA GLU A 17 -6.93 -25.55 7.93
C GLU A 17 -7.03 -24.06 8.28
N ASP A 18 -6.46 -23.67 9.41
CA ASP A 18 -6.34 -22.28 9.85
C ASP A 18 -5.41 -21.56 8.85
N LEU A 19 -5.99 -21.09 7.73
CA LEU A 19 -5.28 -20.36 6.70
C LEU A 19 -4.79 -19.03 7.29
N SER A 20 -3.54 -18.69 7.03
CA SER A 20 -3.03 -17.36 7.34
C SER A 20 -3.80 -16.29 6.53
N LEU A 21 -3.86 -15.06 7.04
CA LEU A 21 -4.52 -13.96 6.32
C LEU A 21 -3.96 -13.78 4.89
N ALA A 22 -2.67 -14.04 4.67
CA ALA A 22 -2.05 -14.01 3.36
C ALA A 22 -2.60 -15.10 2.42
N GLU A 23 -2.84 -16.32 2.93
CA GLU A 23 -3.44 -17.44 2.18
C GLU A 23 -4.92 -17.18 1.89
N ILE A 24 -5.67 -16.64 2.86
CA ILE A 24 -7.07 -16.20 2.65
C ILE A 24 -7.13 -15.16 1.54
N ILE A 25 -6.26 -14.16 1.57
CA ILE A 25 -6.19 -13.11 0.54
C ILE A 25 -5.83 -13.70 -0.82
N ALA A 26 -4.85 -14.58 -0.89
CA ALA A 26 -4.46 -15.25 -2.15
C ALA A 26 -5.62 -16.07 -2.73
N LYS A 27 -6.36 -16.78 -1.89
CA LYS A 27 -7.54 -17.57 -2.28
C LYS A 27 -8.66 -16.65 -2.79
N LEU A 28 -9.08 -15.67 -2.00
CA LEU A 28 -10.15 -14.72 -2.36
C LEU A 28 -9.77 -13.87 -3.59
N ALA A 29 -8.51 -13.46 -3.70
CA ALA A 29 -8.06 -12.72 -4.87
C ALA A 29 -8.04 -13.59 -6.13
N THR A 30 -7.79 -14.89 -6.00
CA THR A 30 -7.87 -15.85 -7.12
C THR A 30 -9.32 -16.03 -7.55
N GLU A 31 -10.25 -16.13 -6.63
CA GLU A 31 -11.68 -16.24 -6.89
C GLU A 31 -12.27 -14.95 -7.47
N ALA A 32 -11.91 -13.79 -6.89
CA ALA A 32 -12.34 -12.47 -7.37
C ALA A 32 -11.73 -12.08 -8.73
N ARG A 33 -10.59 -12.66 -9.11
CA ARG A 33 -9.94 -12.40 -10.41
C ARG A 33 -10.85 -12.64 -11.60
N LEU A 34 -11.75 -13.58 -11.52
CA LEU A 34 -12.58 -13.97 -12.66
C LEU A 34 -13.76 -13.04 -12.91
N GLU A 35 -14.29 -12.35 -11.90
CA GLU A 35 -15.50 -11.55 -12.02
C GLU A 35 -15.27 -10.02 -12.03
N VAL A 36 -14.26 -9.52 -11.34
CA VAL A 36 -14.11 -8.06 -11.03
C VAL A 36 -12.93 -7.40 -11.77
N GLN A 37 -12.02 -8.15 -12.37
CA GLN A 37 -10.81 -7.57 -13.01
C GLN A 37 -11.12 -6.63 -14.18
N ALA A 38 -12.21 -6.86 -14.92
CA ALA A 38 -12.58 -6.00 -16.03
C ALA A 38 -12.95 -4.56 -15.60
N ASP A 39 -13.32 -4.37 -14.34
CA ASP A 39 -13.77 -3.07 -13.82
C ASP A 39 -12.63 -2.21 -13.27
N ILE A 40 -11.49 -2.79 -12.87
CA ILE A 40 -10.35 -2.04 -12.32
C ILE A 40 -9.81 -1.03 -13.33
N PRO A 41 -9.46 -1.38 -14.59
CA PRO A 41 -8.98 -0.41 -15.56
C PRO A 41 -10.01 0.70 -15.84
N ARG A 42 -11.30 0.36 -15.92
CA ARG A 42 -12.38 1.34 -16.11
C ARG A 42 -12.48 2.30 -14.92
N PHE A 43 -12.39 1.78 -13.70
CA PHE A 43 -12.41 2.60 -12.48
C PHE A 43 -11.23 3.56 -12.42
N LEU A 44 -10.01 3.08 -12.70
CA LEU A 44 -8.79 3.89 -12.73
C LEU A 44 -8.89 4.99 -13.79
N ALA A 45 -9.33 4.65 -15.01
CA ALA A 45 -9.49 5.60 -16.09
C ALA A 45 -10.55 6.66 -15.79
N ALA A 46 -11.73 6.27 -15.27
CA ALA A 46 -12.81 7.19 -14.93
C ALA A 46 -12.41 8.23 -13.87
N ARG A 47 -11.45 7.90 -13.00
CA ARG A 47 -10.93 8.79 -11.96
C ARG A 47 -9.59 9.42 -12.30
N ASN A 48 -9.03 9.15 -13.48
CA ASN A 48 -7.71 9.61 -13.88
C ASN A 48 -6.60 9.19 -12.88
N ILE A 49 -6.68 7.97 -12.39
CA ILE A 49 -5.70 7.37 -11.48
C ILE A 49 -4.60 6.70 -12.30
N THR A 50 -3.37 7.20 -12.20
CA THR A 50 -2.26 6.76 -13.06
C THR A 50 -1.04 6.26 -12.33
N SER A 51 -0.92 6.52 -11.01
CA SER A 51 0.32 6.27 -10.28
C SER A 51 0.08 5.67 -8.88
N LEU A 52 0.99 4.79 -8.49
CA LEU A 52 1.23 4.39 -7.10
C LEU A 52 2.54 4.99 -6.62
N PHE A 53 2.63 5.23 -5.32
CA PHE A 53 3.79 5.83 -4.69
C PHE A 53 4.30 4.97 -3.53
N HIS A 54 5.61 4.76 -3.47
CA HIS A 54 6.26 4.02 -2.41
C HIS A 54 7.39 4.83 -1.79
N PHE A 55 7.33 5.04 -0.47
CA PHE A 55 8.44 5.63 0.28
C PHE A 55 9.38 4.55 0.80
N THR A 56 10.68 4.77 0.63
CA THR A 56 11.69 3.89 1.18
C THR A 56 12.96 4.64 1.58
N SER A 57 13.80 4.02 2.42
CA SER A 57 15.13 4.56 2.66
C SER A 57 15.95 4.56 1.37
N ILE A 58 16.77 5.58 1.17
CA ILE A 58 17.72 5.62 0.05
C ILE A 58 18.61 4.38 0.02
N LYS A 59 18.95 3.82 1.18
CA LYS A 59 19.77 2.61 1.32
C LYS A 59 19.13 1.37 0.70
N ASN A 60 17.82 1.35 0.54
CA ASN A 60 17.11 0.24 -0.09
C ASN A 60 17.04 0.37 -1.62
N LEU A 61 17.37 1.54 -2.16
CA LEU A 61 17.17 1.83 -3.58
C LEU A 61 17.94 0.88 -4.47
N GLU A 62 19.19 0.57 -4.16
CA GLU A 62 20.02 -0.35 -4.97
C GLU A 62 19.45 -1.78 -4.99
N SER A 63 18.96 -2.27 -3.86
CA SER A 63 18.28 -3.57 -3.77
C SER A 63 16.99 -3.59 -4.60
N ILE A 64 16.16 -2.55 -4.49
CA ILE A 64 14.90 -2.44 -5.26
C ILE A 64 15.17 -2.38 -6.76
N VAL A 65 16.23 -1.66 -7.16
CA VAL A 65 16.66 -1.59 -8.56
C VAL A 65 17.04 -2.95 -9.10
N THR A 66 17.80 -3.71 -8.33
CA THR A 66 18.37 -5.00 -8.74
C THR A 66 17.35 -6.12 -8.69
N HIS A 67 16.53 -6.15 -7.65
CA HIS A 67 15.64 -7.26 -7.33
C HIS A 67 14.16 -6.94 -7.45
N GLY A 68 13.77 -5.68 -7.76
CA GLY A 68 12.38 -5.22 -7.65
C GLY A 68 11.96 -5.00 -6.19
N PHE A 69 10.67 -4.81 -5.98
CA PHE A 69 10.09 -4.67 -4.65
C PHE A 69 9.84 -6.07 -4.07
N LEU A 70 10.47 -6.35 -2.96
CA LEU A 70 10.29 -7.58 -2.18
C LEU A 70 9.80 -7.20 -0.78
N GLY A 71 8.90 -8.00 -0.23
CA GLY A 71 8.48 -7.87 1.15
C GLY A 71 9.61 -8.23 2.13
N ARG A 72 9.43 -7.91 3.41
CA ARG A 72 10.50 -8.07 4.42
C ARG A 72 10.89 -9.52 4.64
N GLU A 73 9.93 -10.43 4.63
CA GLU A 73 10.21 -11.86 4.82
C GLU A 73 10.90 -12.44 3.58
N SER A 74 10.47 -12.01 2.39
CA SER A 74 11.13 -12.36 1.13
C SER A 74 12.58 -11.85 1.08
N LEU A 75 12.84 -10.61 1.52
CA LEU A 75 14.20 -10.06 1.62
C LEU A 75 15.08 -10.90 2.55
N LYS A 76 14.58 -11.25 3.74
CA LYS A 76 15.29 -12.11 4.69
C LYS A 76 15.56 -13.50 4.12
N ALA A 77 14.55 -14.11 3.48
CA ALA A 77 14.70 -15.44 2.88
C ALA A 77 15.77 -15.49 1.78
N HIS A 78 15.97 -14.36 1.07
CA HIS A 78 17.02 -14.21 0.06
C HIS A 78 18.35 -13.71 0.62
N GLY A 79 18.47 -13.49 1.93
CA GLY A 79 19.69 -12.96 2.56
C GLY A 79 20.02 -11.54 2.12
N LEU A 80 19.01 -10.74 1.74
CA LEU A 80 19.18 -9.36 1.30
C LEU A 80 19.04 -8.40 2.47
N ASP A 81 20.03 -7.53 2.64
CA ASP A 81 19.98 -6.47 3.63
C ASP A 81 18.96 -5.39 3.24
N PHE A 82 18.26 -4.86 4.24
CA PHE A 82 17.36 -3.74 4.05
C PHE A 82 17.30 -2.84 5.30
N THR A 83 17.01 -1.57 5.07
CA THR A 83 16.82 -0.58 6.14
C THR A 83 15.30 -0.34 6.30
N PRO A 84 14.69 -0.84 7.40
CA PRO A 84 13.26 -0.63 7.62
C PRO A 84 12.97 0.84 7.94
N SER A 85 11.95 1.40 7.31
CA SER A 85 11.45 2.74 7.66
C SER A 85 10.70 2.73 8.99
N ASP A 86 10.14 1.59 9.39
CA ASP A 86 9.53 1.33 10.68
C ASP A 86 10.17 0.12 11.34
N GLN A 87 10.63 0.29 12.58
CA GLN A 87 11.24 -0.81 13.34
C GLN A 87 10.20 -1.86 13.74
N ILE A 88 9.00 -1.41 14.08
CA ILE A 88 7.88 -2.28 14.46
C ILE A 88 6.87 -2.25 13.30
N ARG A 89 6.61 -3.42 12.75
CA ARG A 89 5.56 -3.58 11.75
C ARG A 89 4.28 -4.04 12.43
N ASN A 90 3.25 -3.21 12.35
CA ASN A 90 1.94 -3.50 12.93
C ASN A 90 0.95 -4.05 11.91
N GLU A 91 1.34 -4.09 10.64
CA GLU A 91 0.49 -4.59 9.57
C GLU A 91 0.27 -6.10 9.71
N PRO A 92 -0.95 -6.57 9.41
CA PRO A 92 -1.29 -8.00 9.54
C PRO A 92 -0.57 -8.88 8.50
N ILE A 93 -0.10 -8.29 7.41
CA ILE A 93 0.66 -9.00 6.37
C ILE A 93 2.12 -8.56 6.43
N LEU A 94 2.98 -9.42 6.95
CA LEU A 94 4.39 -9.10 7.17
C LEU A 94 5.16 -8.87 5.86
N ASP A 95 4.77 -9.54 4.78
CA ASP A 95 5.44 -9.45 3.47
C ASP A 95 4.74 -8.48 2.49
N GLY A 96 3.70 -7.77 2.94
CA GLY A 96 2.99 -6.79 2.11
C GLY A 96 3.83 -5.57 1.76
N LEU A 97 3.72 -5.12 0.52
CA LEU A 97 4.33 -3.91 -0.01
C LEU A 97 3.29 -2.78 0.01
N CYS A 98 3.49 -1.77 0.85
CA CYS A 98 2.53 -0.66 1.00
C CYS A 98 2.81 0.46 -0.01
N PHE A 99 1.77 0.87 -0.71
CA PHE A 99 1.79 1.96 -1.68
C PHE A 99 0.68 2.97 -1.37
N SER A 100 0.91 4.23 -1.65
CA SER A 100 -0.13 5.26 -1.68
C SER A 100 -0.69 5.38 -3.10
N LEU A 101 -2.02 5.51 -3.24
CA LEU A 101 -2.69 5.66 -4.52
C LEU A 101 -2.79 7.13 -4.92
N SER A 102 -2.43 7.45 -6.16
CA SER A 102 -2.55 8.77 -6.80
C SER A 102 -1.73 9.90 -6.18
N ARG A 103 -1.50 9.87 -4.88
CA ARG A 103 -0.69 10.85 -4.15
C ARG A 103 0.15 10.17 -3.10
N PRO A 104 1.37 10.67 -2.86
CA PRO A 104 2.19 10.20 -1.75
C PRO A 104 1.51 10.49 -0.41
N ASN A 105 1.70 9.64 0.57
CA ASN A 105 1.32 9.94 1.96
C ASN A 105 2.30 11.00 2.54
N HIS A 106 2.00 12.27 2.26
CA HIS A 106 2.83 13.41 2.66
C HIS A 106 3.07 13.48 4.16
N TYR A 107 2.07 13.10 4.97
CA TYR A 107 2.16 13.14 6.43
C TYR A 107 3.17 12.12 6.95
N MET A 108 3.15 10.92 6.41
CA MET A 108 4.14 9.89 6.77
C MET A 108 5.54 10.31 6.30
N ALA A 109 5.66 10.80 5.08
CA ALA A 109 6.92 11.27 4.52
C ALA A 109 7.53 12.38 5.38
N ALA A 110 6.76 13.42 5.70
CA ALA A 110 7.21 14.54 6.53
C ALA A 110 7.69 14.06 7.91
N ARG A 111 6.94 13.16 8.56
CA ARG A 111 7.34 12.59 9.87
C ARG A 111 8.66 11.84 9.78
N LYS A 112 8.87 11.03 8.74
CA LYS A 112 10.12 10.26 8.55
C LYS A 112 11.31 11.18 8.31
N ILE A 113 11.16 12.18 7.45
CA ILE A 113 12.21 13.17 7.16
C ILE A 113 12.59 13.95 8.42
N VAL A 114 11.60 14.47 9.17
CA VAL A 114 11.85 15.18 10.44
C VAL A 114 12.54 14.28 11.47
N SER A 115 12.32 12.98 11.42
CA SER A 115 13.01 11.99 12.27
C SER A 115 14.41 11.62 11.77
N GLY A 116 14.93 12.31 10.75
CA GLY A 116 16.29 12.12 10.23
C GLY A 116 16.43 10.93 9.26
N HIS A 117 15.32 10.38 8.74
CA HIS A 117 15.40 9.35 7.73
C HIS A 117 15.68 9.94 6.35
N GLU A 118 16.71 9.45 5.68
CA GLU A 118 16.98 9.75 4.28
C GLU A 118 16.03 8.91 3.41
N MET A 119 14.98 9.55 2.92
CA MET A 119 13.90 8.89 2.17
C MET A 119 13.96 9.23 0.69
N VAL A 120 13.59 8.28 -0.13
CA VAL A 120 13.24 8.48 -1.54
C VAL A 120 11.79 8.07 -1.78
N LEU A 121 11.16 8.68 -2.78
CA LEU A 121 9.84 8.31 -3.23
C LEU A 121 9.93 7.75 -4.64
N LEU A 122 9.31 6.61 -4.83
CA LEU A 122 9.23 5.92 -6.12
C LEU A 122 7.81 6.05 -6.66
N GLU A 123 7.67 6.53 -7.89
CA GLU A 123 6.40 6.57 -8.63
C GLU A 123 6.34 5.39 -9.60
N LEU A 124 5.32 4.56 -9.42
CA LEU A 124 5.03 3.42 -10.30
C LEU A 124 3.88 3.80 -11.24
N GLN A 125 3.96 3.36 -12.49
CA GLN A 125 2.94 3.54 -13.52
C GLN A 125 2.55 2.20 -14.14
N GLY A 126 1.55 2.19 -15.02
CA GLY A 126 1.00 0.96 -15.59
C GLY A 126 0.10 0.24 -14.60
N LEU A 127 -0.71 1.01 -13.86
CA LEU A 127 -1.57 0.51 -12.78
C LEU A 127 -2.63 -0.47 -13.25
N ASP A 128 -3.16 -0.30 -14.45
CA ASP A 128 -4.08 -1.22 -15.08
C ASP A 128 -3.48 -2.64 -15.12
N GLY A 129 -2.25 -2.77 -15.62
CA GLY A 129 -1.51 -4.03 -15.60
C GLY A 129 -1.12 -4.47 -14.20
N LEU A 130 -0.67 -3.54 -13.33
CA LEU A 130 -0.23 -3.89 -11.99
C LEU A 130 -1.39 -4.40 -11.13
N LEU A 131 -2.49 -3.64 -11.02
CA LEU A 131 -3.62 -4.01 -10.17
C LEU A 131 -4.51 -5.12 -10.75
N THR A 132 -4.35 -5.48 -12.03
CA THR A 132 -5.01 -6.65 -12.62
C THR A 132 -4.18 -7.93 -12.55
N ASN A 133 -2.85 -7.82 -12.50
CA ASN A 133 -1.97 -8.98 -12.50
C ASN A 133 -1.49 -9.40 -11.11
N TYR A 134 -1.53 -8.51 -10.12
CA TYR A 134 -1.07 -8.77 -8.77
C TYR A 134 -2.21 -8.77 -7.77
N ASN A 135 -2.10 -9.61 -6.75
CA ASN A 135 -3.04 -9.64 -5.64
C ASN A 135 -2.79 -8.45 -4.72
N PHE A 136 -3.84 -7.72 -4.38
CA PHE A 136 -3.70 -6.56 -3.51
C PHE A 136 -4.89 -6.41 -2.56
N ILE A 137 -4.62 -5.75 -1.46
CA ILE A 137 -5.60 -5.19 -0.54
C ILE A 137 -5.61 -3.68 -0.71
N ALA A 138 -6.79 -3.08 -0.72
CA ALA A 138 -6.96 -1.64 -0.66
C ALA A 138 -7.49 -1.26 0.73
N SER A 139 -6.62 -0.73 1.58
CA SER A 139 -6.98 -0.25 2.91
C SER A 139 -7.45 1.20 2.85
N PRO A 140 -8.67 1.52 3.30
CA PRO A 140 -9.20 2.89 3.24
C PRO A 140 -8.54 3.86 4.23
N GLY A 141 -7.57 3.41 5.00
CA GLY A 141 -6.76 4.19 5.92
C GLY A 141 -5.44 3.46 6.21
N ASN A 142 -4.77 3.85 7.29
CA ASN A 142 -3.51 3.21 7.69
C ASN A 142 -3.72 1.72 8.03
N PHE A 143 -3.12 0.85 7.24
CA PHE A 143 -3.22 -0.61 7.37
C PHE A 143 -2.71 -1.14 8.72
N GLY A 144 -1.76 -0.46 9.36
CA GLY A 144 -1.29 -0.76 10.71
C GLY A 144 -2.22 -0.30 11.84
N SER A 145 -3.36 0.35 11.53
CA SER A 145 -4.34 0.77 12.52
C SER A 145 -5.02 -0.44 13.18
N PRO A 146 -5.08 -0.52 14.52
CA PRO A 146 -5.70 -1.67 15.21
C PRO A 146 -7.16 -1.92 14.81
N THR A 147 -7.91 -0.87 14.51
CA THR A 147 -9.32 -0.97 14.10
C THR A 147 -9.43 -1.55 12.69
N LEU A 148 -8.68 -0.99 11.73
CA LEU A 148 -8.66 -1.51 10.36
C LEU A 148 -8.11 -2.93 10.30
N LYS A 149 -7.05 -3.23 11.04
CA LYS A 149 -6.50 -4.58 11.14
C LYS A 149 -7.59 -5.59 11.51
N ARG A 150 -8.32 -5.36 12.61
CA ARG A 150 -9.40 -6.26 13.04
C ARG A 150 -10.50 -6.40 11.98
N LYS A 151 -10.86 -5.29 11.31
CA LYS A 151 -11.89 -5.32 10.29
C LYS A 151 -11.45 -6.10 9.06
N ILE A 152 -10.22 -5.91 8.61
CA ILE A 152 -9.65 -6.66 7.48
C ILE A 152 -9.53 -8.16 7.80
N GLU A 153 -9.15 -8.51 9.03
CA GLU A 153 -9.10 -9.90 9.49
C GLU A 153 -10.49 -10.56 9.54
N SER A 154 -11.54 -9.78 9.85
CA SER A 154 -12.93 -10.29 9.97
C SER A 154 -13.69 -10.31 8.64
N TRP A 155 -13.38 -9.39 7.73
CA TRP A 155 -14.12 -9.15 6.48
C TRP A 155 -13.14 -8.84 5.33
N PRO A 156 -12.19 -9.73 5.04
CA PRO A 156 -11.13 -9.46 4.06
C PRO A 156 -11.66 -9.17 2.65
N GLU A 157 -12.79 -9.76 2.25
CA GLU A 157 -13.43 -9.56 0.96
C GLU A 157 -13.83 -8.11 0.67
N GLU A 158 -14.11 -7.31 1.71
CA GLU A 158 -14.41 -5.89 1.56
C GLU A 158 -13.21 -5.04 1.11
N PHE A 159 -11.99 -5.59 1.25
CA PHE A 159 -10.74 -4.87 1.03
C PHE A 159 -9.96 -5.39 -0.18
N ILE A 160 -10.44 -6.42 -0.85
CA ILE A 160 -9.74 -7.08 -1.96
C ILE A 160 -10.24 -6.57 -3.30
N GLY A 161 -9.33 -6.44 -4.27
CA GLY A 161 -9.65 -6.16 -5.66
C GLY A 161 -10.43 -4.87 -5.88
N GLY A 162 -11.35 -4.89 -6.83
CA GLY A 162 -12.15 -3.72 -7.22
C GLY A 162 -13.03 -3.17 -6.11
N GLN A 163 -13.61 -4.04 -5.27
CA GLN A 163 -14.43 -3.59 -4.13
C GLN A 163 -13.59 -2.83 -3.11
N GLY A 164 -12.43 -3.36 -2.74
CA GLY A 164 -11.49 -2.66 -1.88
C GLY A 164 -11.06 -1.31 -2.45
N LEU A 165 -10.78 -1.28 -3.76
CA LEU A 165 -10.39 -0.05 -4.44
C LEU A 165 -11.51 1.02 -4.38
N MET A 166 -12.77 0.63 -4.58
CA MET A 166 -13.91 1.55 -4.45
C MET A 166 -14.06 2.09 -3.02
N ASN A 167 -13.79 1.27 -2.01
CA ASN A 167 -13.89 1.66 -0.60
C ASN A 167 -12.94 2.79 -0.21
N LEU A 168 -11.84 3.00 -0.95
CA LEU A 168 -10.93 4.14 -0.71
C LEU A 168 -11.58 5.51 -0.95
N PHE A 169 -12.69 5.55 -1.68
CA PHE A 169 -13.35 6.77 -2.14
C PHE A 169 -14.71 7.03 -1.48
N LYS A 170 -15.03 6.28 -0.43
CA LYS A 170 -16.24 6.47 0.38
C LYS A 170 -16.25 7.80 1.13
N SER A 171 -17.39 8.11 1.78
CA SER A 171 -17.66 9.35 2.51
C SER A 171 -17.77 10.59 1.61
N SER A 172 -18.86 10.63 0.84
CA SER A 172 -19.17 11.76 -0.07
C SER A 172 -19.25 13.11 0.65
N GLU A 173 -19.69 13.12 1.90
CA GLU A 173 -19.73 14.34 2.73
C GLU A 173 -18.34 14.88 3.02
N THR A 174 -17.41 14.03 3.46
CA THR A 174 -16.02 14.39 3.71
C THR A 174 -15.35 14.88 2.41
N ARG A 175 -15.59 14.17 1.31
CA ARG A 175 -15.05 14.53 0.00
C ARG A 175 -15.53 15.91 -0.46
N LYS A 176 -16.83 16.22 -0.29
CA LYS A 176 -17.41 17.54 -0.60
C LYS A 176 -16.83 18.63 0.31
N LYS A 177 -16.80 18.37 1.63
CA LYS A 177 -16.30 19.34 2.63
C LYS A 177 -14.89 19.81 2.33
N TYR A 178 -14.00 18.89 1.92
CA TYR A 178 -12.59 19.20 1.65
C TYR A 178 -12.25 19.35 0.16
N SER A 179 -13.25 19.33 -0.72
CA SER A 179 -13.07 19.42 -2.17
C SER A 179 -12.04 18.41 -2.70
N ILE A 180 -12.13 17.16 -2.19
CA ILE A 180 -11.15 16.10 -2.52
C ILE A 180 -11.31 15.75 -4.00
N PRO A 181 -10.23 15.81 -4.81
CA PRO A 181 -10.28 15.45 -6.21
C PRO A 181 -10.70 13.99 -6.44
N ASP A 182 -11.34 13.71 -7.56
CA ASP A 182 -11.85 12.36 -7.87
C ASP A 182 -10.77 11.27 -7.91
N PHE A 183 -9.54 11.62 -8.27
CA PHE A 183 -8.41 10.69 -8.28
C PHE A 183 -7.81 10.41 -6.90
N GLU A 184 -8.12 11.22 -5.88
CA GLU A 184 -7.53 11.12 -4.56
C GLU A 184 -8.41 10.31 -3.60
N PRO A 185 -7.88 9.31 -2.87
CA PRO A 185 -8.59 8.64 -1.80
C PRO A 185 -9.08 9.61 -0.72
N THR A 186 -10.17 9.25 -0.05
CA THR A 186 -10.75 10.11 0.98
C THR A 186 -9.83 10.26 2.18
N ASP A 187 -9.28 9.15 2.69
CA ASP A 187 -8.25 9.18 3.74
C ASP A 187 -6.87 9.39 3.12
N LEU A 188 -6.13 10.33 3.70
CA LEU A 188 -4.75 10.65 3.31
C LEU A 188 -3.76 9.51 3.60
N GLN A 189 -4.15 8.55 4.41
CA GLN A 189 -3.38 7.36 4.77
C GLN A 189 -3.91 6.08 4.09
N ALA A 190 -4.80 6.21 3.09
CA ALA A 190 -5.25 5.07 2.30
C ALA A 190 -4.07 4.39 1.60
N GLU A 191 -4.07 3.06 1.62
CA GLU A 191 -2.95 2.26 1.14
C GLU A 191 -3.41 1.13 0.21
N ILE A 192 -2.60 0.84 -0.80
CA ILE A 192 -2.65 -0.38 -1.59
C ILE A 192 -1.52 -1.28 -1.10
N ILE A 193 -1.86 -2.48 -0.65
CA ILE A 193 -0.88 -3.45 -0.16
C ILE A 193 -0.81 -4.60 -1.16
N VAL A 194 0.32 -4.76 -1.83
CA VAL A 194 0.58 -5.86 -2.75
C VAL A 194 1.41 -6.92 -2.03
N VAL A 195 1.01 -8.18 -2.13
CA VAL A 195 1.66 -9.30 -1.41
C VAL A 195 2.65 -10.08 -2.28
N GLU A 196 2.87 -9.62 -3.49
CA GLU A 196 3.74 -10.26 -4.48
C GLU A 196 4.92 -9.37 -4.85
N HIS A 197 5.95 -9.99 -5.42
CA HIS A 197 7.11 -9.29 -5.97
C HIS A 197 6.69 -8.38 -7.13
N ILE A 198 7.07 -7.09 -7.08
CA ILE A 198 6.83 -6.13 -8.16
C ILE A 198 8.15 -5.80 -8.85
N PRO A 199 8.28 -6.04 -10.17
CA PRO A 199 9.48 -5.71 -10.91
C PRO A 199 9.79 -4.19 -10.93
N TRP A 200 11.07 -3.85 -10.95
CA TRP A 200 11.53 -2.46 -11.12
C TRP A 200 10.96 -1.75 -12.36
N SER A 201 10.60 -2.49 -13.42
CA SER A 201 10.08 -1.95 -14.67
C SER A 201 8.82 -1.08 -14.53
N TYR A 202 8.09 -1.22 -13.42
CA TYR A 202 6.96 -0.33 -13.11
C TYR A 202 7.39 1.05 -12.62
N VAL A 203 8.62 1.22 -12.11
CA VAL A 203 9.12 2.51 -11.64
C VAL A 203 9.37 3.44 -12.83
N LYS A 204 8.77 4.61 -12.80
CA LYS A 204 8.92 5.66 -13.82
C LYS A 204 9.69 6.86 -13.32
N LYS A 205 9.52 7.21 -12.04
CA LYS A 205 10.21 8.36 -11.46
C LYS A 205 10.73 8.03 -10.07
N VAL A 206 11.87 8.62 -9.76
CA VAL A 206 12.47 8.63 -8.43
C VAL A 206 12.56 10.07 -7.98
N TYR A 207 11.93 10.37 -6.85
CA TYR A 207 11.96 11.68 -6.22
C TYR A 207 12.80 11.62 -4.96
N PHE A 208 13.56 12.66 -4.70
CA PHE A 208 14.33 12.80 -3.47
C PHE A 208 14.10 14.19 -2.87
N PRO A 209 14.12 14.30 -1.54
CA PRO A 209 13.96 15.56 -0.86
C PRO A 209 14.99 16.57 -1.38
N ASN A 210 14.60 17.84 -1.40
CA ASN A 210 15.54 18.93 -1.66
C ASN A 210 16.50 19.05 -0.47
N SER A 211 17.43 18.10 -0.37
CA SER A 211 18.47 18.18 0.66
C SER A 211 19.57 19.09 0.17
N THR A 212 20.06 19.93 1.06
CA THR A 212 21.29 20.70 0.84
C THR A 212 22.53 19.80 0.78
N GLU A 213 22.37 18.49 0.99
CA GLU A 213 23.45 17.52 0.97
C GLU A 213 23.59 16.92 -0.42
N TYR A 214 24.54 17.46 -1.16
CA TYR A 214 24.99 16.97 -2.47
C TYR A 214 25.28 15.45 -2.51
N SER A 215 25.67 14.87 -1.36
CA SER A 215 25.97 13.44 -1.23
C SER A 215 24.81 12.51 -1.57
N VAL A 216 23.59 12.84 -1.11
CA VAL A 216 22.40 12.01 -1.32
C VAL A 216 21.99 12.00 -2.80
N GLU A 217 22.02 13.16 -3.44
CA GLU A 217 21.68 13.26 -4.87
C GLU A 217 22.69 12.48 -5.74
N GLU A 218 23.99 12.54 -5.41
CA GLU A 218 25.00 11.82 -6.15
C GLU A 218 24.92 10.32 -5.95
N GLU A 219 24.58 9.83 -4.75
CA GLU A 219 24.35 8.42 -4.48
C GLU A 219 23.16 7.87 -5.30
N VAL A 220 22.02 8.59 -5.27
CA VAL A 220 20.86 8.25 -6.11
C VAL A 220 21.26 8.21 -7.59
N ARG A 221 21.97 9.23 -8.08
CA ARG A 221 22.43 9.27 -9.47
C ARG A 221 23.35 8.13 -9.84
N LYS A 222 24.25 7.71 -8.92
CA LYS A 222 25.15 6.56 -9.16
C LYS A 222 24.35 5.26 -9.30
N ILE A 223 23.39 5.05 -8.44
CA ILE A 223 22.50 3.88 -8.50
C ILE A 223 21.70 3.89 -9.80
N VAL A 224 21.08 5.02 -10.13
CA VAL A 224 20.20 5.14 -11.29
C VAL A 224 20.96 5.11 -12.63
N ARG A 225 22.20 5.57 -12.68
CA ARG A 225 23.05 5.41 -13.89
C ARG A 225 23.32 3.96 -14.28
N LYS A 226 23.17 3.03 -13.36
CA LYS A 226 23.28 1.59 -13.61
C LYS A 226 22.01 0.99 -14.22
N LEU A 227 20.94 1.80 -14.38
CA LEU A 227 19.62 1.33 -14.81
C LEU A 227 19.42 1.36 -16.31
N PRO A 228 18.53 0.49 -16.83
CA PRO A 228 18.02 0.60 -18.17
C PRO A 228 17.31 1.95 -18.38
N THR A 229 17.35 2.44 -19.61
CA THR A 229 16.78 3.73 -20.04
C THR A 229 15.31 3.89 -19.73
N GLY A 230 14.90 5.04 -19.24
CA GLY A 230 13.49 5.45 -19.13
C GLY A 230 13.02 5.92 -17.74
N VAL A 231 13.87 5.86 -16.72
CA VAL A 231 13.50 6.38 -15.39
C VAL A 231 13.88 7.86 -15.28
N VAL A 232 12.92 8.70 -14.93
CA VAL A 232 13.14 10.13 -14.72
C VAL A 232 13.56 10.37 -13.27
N LEU A 233 14.73 11.02 -13.11
CA LEU A 233 15.14 11.55 -11.81
C LEU A 233 14.55 12.94 -11.63
N GLN A 234 13.88 13.18 -10.55
CA GLN A 234 13.31 14.47 -10.23
C GLN A 234 13.77 14.94 -8.86
N SER A 235 14.59 15.98 -8.84
CA SER A 235 14.95 16.73 -7.63
C SER A 235 13.99 17.91 -7.48
N GLN A 236 13.76 18.37 -6.24
CA GLN A 236 13.00 19.58 -5.91
C GLN A 236 11.49 19.47 -6.18
N VAL A 237 10.83 18.53 -5.55
CA VAL A 237 9.37 18.48 -5.66
C VAL A 237 8.75 18.90 -4.32
N ARG A 238 8.55 20.19 -4.13
CA ARG A 238 7.83 20.75 -2.98
C ARG A 238 6.44 20.10 -2.85
N ASP A 239 5.82 19.81 -3.98
CA ASP A 239 4.49 19.18 -4.02
C ASP A 239 4.49 17.71 -3.59
N VAL A 240 5.66 17.06 -3.61
CA VAL A 240 5.81 15.64 -3.21
C VAL A 240 6.30 15.50 -1.76
N PHE A 241 7.10 16.48 -1.31
CA PHE A 241 7.60 16.55 0.06
C PHE A 241 7.26 17.92 0.67
N PRO A 242 5.99 18.25 0.87
CA PRO A 242 5.60 19.56 1.40
C PRO A 242 6.04 19.71 2.86
N ASP A 243 6.43 20.92 3.21
CA ASP A 243 6.59 21.31 4.60
C ASP A 243 5.21 21.37 5.27
N ILE A 244 4.87 20.34 5.99
CA ILE A 244 3.58 20.26 6.69
C ILE A 244 3.70 21.01 8.01
N ASN A 245 2.97 22.09 8.13
CA ASN A 245 2.90 22.85 9.37
C ASN A 245 1.92 22.19 10.37
N TRP A 246 2.42 21.26 11.16
CA TRP A 246 1.65 20.58 12.20
C TRP A 246 1.15 21.47 13.34
N LYS A 247 1.56 22.74 13.39
CA LYS A 247 1.03 23.73 14.33
C LYS A 247 -0.21 24.43 13.79
N ASP A 248 -0.47 24.30 12.49
CA ASP A 248 -1.68 24.84 11.86
C ASP A 248 -2.88 23.98 12.24
N LYS A 249 -3.81 24.57 12.97
CA LYS A 249 -5.02 23.90 13.43
C LYS A 249 -5.89 23.41 12.26
N ALA A 250 -5.93 24.14 11.14
CA ALA A 250 -6.71 23.74 9.97
C ALA A 250 -6.14 22.47 9.33
N VAL A 251 -4.82 22.37 9.19
CA VAL A 251 -4.11 21.18 8.68
C VAL A 251 -4.39 19.96 9.55
N VAL A 252 -4.28 20.12 10.87
CA VAL A 252 -4.53 19.01 11.82
C VAL A 252 -6.00 18.60 11.81
N THR A 253 -6.92 19.56 11.70
CA THR A 253 -8.37 19.28 11.62
C THR A 253 -8.70 18.49 10.36
N GLU A 254 -8.26 18.96 9.19
CA GLU A 254 -8.46 18.23 7.93
C GLU A 254 -7.91 16.81 8.00
N TYR A 255 -6.67 16.66 8.47
CA TYR A 255 -6.02 15.35 8.61
C TYR A 255 -6.87 14.41 9.46
N ASN A 256 -7.37 14.87 10.63
CA ASN A 256 -8.15 14.04 11.53
C ASN A 256 -9.55 13.70 10.97
N GLU A 257 -10.21 14.64 10.32
CA GLU A 257 -11.55 14.44 9.77
C GLU A 257 -11.57 13.61 8.49
N ARG A 258 -10.46 13.59 7.74
CA ARG A 258 -10.28 12.74 6.56
C ARG A 258 -9.87 11.31 6.91
N ARG A 259 -9.57 11.03 8.18
CA ARG A 259 -9.22 9.67 8.58
C ARG A 259 -10.40 8.73 8.44
N TRP A 260 -10.10 7.54 7.95
CA TRP A 260 -11.09 6.48 7.81
C TRP A 260 -11.85 6.23 9.12
N ASN A 261 -13.15 6.10 9.00
CA ASN A 261 -14.09 5.84 10.08
C ASN A 261 -15.06 4.74 9.65
N GLU A 262 -15.40 3.83 10.55
CA GLU A 262 -16.35 2.74 10.30
C GLU A 262 -17.74 3.21 9.89
N SER A 263 -18.09 4.47 10.17
CA SER A 263 -19.38 5.06 9.77
C SER A 263 -19.44 5.46 8.28
N TRP A 264 -18.36 5.31 7.51
CA TRP A 264 -18.40 5.59 6.08
C TRP A 264 -19.22 4.53 5.34
N THR A 265 -20.41 4.90 4.87
CA THR A 265 -21.43 3.98 4.36
C THR A 265 -21.76 4.12 2.89
N ASP A 266 -21.32 5.17 2.20
CA ASP A 266 -21.63 5.49 0.81
C ASP A 266 -20.58 5.06 -0.22
#